data_4e6ffba7fa8d0df174b4b16800ac64f7
#
_entry.id   4e6ffba7fa8d0df174b4b16800ac64f7
#
_cell.length_a   1.000
_cell.length_b   1.000
_cell.length_c   1.000
_cell.angle_alpha   90.00
_cell.angle_beta   90.00
_cell.angle_gamma   90.00
#
_symmetry.space_group_name_H-M   'P 1'
#
loop_
_entity.id
_entity.type
_entity.pdbx_description
1 polymer ?
#
loop_
_entity_poly.entity_id
_entity_poly.type
_entity_poly.pdbx_seq_one_letter_code
_entity_poly.pdbx_strand_id
1 'polypeptide(L)'
;MPVRHIHTVLFFFCVIQFTQTLFADTPPDGNATIRRKAGNSEIVITTTNRLAGAIHSLTWNGKEFIDSFDHGRQLQSAASFDCSLPGEFWAERYNPTEAGSRSDGAGPTASSKLLSLRAAGNELQTTTRMAFWLAPGQNSSGRPALNEKILSDHLISKHVRIGFQNHDNIIEYKTTFTVPPGEQHTYAQFEALTGYMPAEFDTFWTFQPETGQLKPIDDGPGEQQLPVILSTKDGKYAMGVYSPEQPSPGFEHAGYGRFRFPAAKVVKWNCVFRVRNKQGIPAGEYPYRMFVAVGTREDVRQALVALVKKF
;
A
#
# COMPACT_ATOMS: atom_id res chain seq x y z
N MET A 1 37.42 59.75 -58.17
CA MET A 1 36.46 59.57 -57.01
C MET A 1 35.74 58.27 -57.25
N PRO A 2 35.93 57.21 -56.42
CA PRO A 2 35.15 55.97 -56.59
C PRO A 2 33.88 55.99 -55.72
N VAL A 3 32.81 55.65 -56.34
CA VAL A 3 31.47 55.50 -55.74
C VAL A 3 31.41 54.20 -54.98
N ARG A 4 31.14 54.27 -53.64
CA ARG A 4 30.91 53.08 -52.77
C ARG A 4 29.46 52.68 -52.86
N HIS A 5 29.20 51.44 -53.28
CA HIS A 5 27.89 50.79 -53.19
C HIS A 5 27.74 50.16 -51.83
N ILE A 6 26.74 50.60 -51.04
CA ILE A 6 26.33 50.00 -49.77
C ILE A 6 25.31 48.93 -50.08
N HIS A 7 25.64 47.65 -49.80
CA HIS A 7 24.68 46.55 -49.86
C HIS A 7 24.02 46.40 -48.50
N THR A 8 22.72 46.70 -48.45
CA THR A 8 21.87 46.47 -47.27
C THR A 8 21.42 45.00 -47.30
N VAL A 9 21.90 44.19 -46.32
CA VAL A 9 21.48 42.80 -46.13
C VAL A 9 20.28 42.83 -45.16
N LEU A 10 19.09 42.47 -45.63
CA LEU A 10 17.89 42.28 -44.84
C LEU A 10 17.93 40.87 -44.24
N PHE A 11 18.06 40.76 -42.90
CA PHE A 11 17.85 39.51 -42.17
C PHE A 11 16.38 39.31 -41.88
N PHE A 12 15.77 38.30 -42.51
CA PHE A 12 14.43 37.83 -42.14
C PHE A 12 14.54 36.90 -40.92
N PHE A 13 14.09 37.37 -39.75
CA PHE A 13 13.90 36.52 -38.57
C PHE A 13 12.60 35.75 -38.73
N CYS A 14 12.71 34.44 -39.04
CA CYS A 14 11.56 33.55 -39.03
C CYS A 14 11.29 33.13 -37.54
N VAL A 15 10.27 33.73 -36.94
CA VAL A 15 9.82 33.33 -35.59
C VAL A 15 8.99 32.05 -35.73
N ILE A 16 9.60 30.89 -35.43
CA ILE A 16 8.88 29.64 -35.33
C ILE A 16 8.13 29.65 -33.98
N GLN A 17 6.81 29.87 -34.03
CA GLN A 17 5.95 29.68 -32.88
C GLN A 17 5.75 28.19 -32.66
N PHE A 18 6.42 27.64 -31.60
CA PHE A 18 6.08 26.33 -31.05
C PHE A 18 4.75 26.44 -30.32
N THR A 19 3.66 26.02 -30.95
CA THR A 19 2.41 25.73 -30.27
C THR A 19 2.63 24.46 -29.43
N GLN A 20 2.85 24.63 -28.13
CA GLN A 20 2.74 23.54 -27.17
C GLN A 20 1.27 23.15 -27.09
N THR A 21 0.89 22.07 -27.74
CA THR A 21 -0.36 21.39 -27.48
C THR A 21 -0.28 20.81 -26.05
N LEU A 22 -0.94 21.48 -25.12
CA LEU A 22 -1.25 20.93 -23.80
C LEU A 22 -2.20 19.74 -24.02
N PHE A 23 -1.65 18.54 -24.12
CA PHE A 23 -2.43 17.34 -23.91
C PHE A 23 -2.90 17.39 -22.45
N ALA A 24 -4.19 17.56 -22.23
CA ALA A 24 -4.77 17.29 -20.93
C ALA A 24 -4.52 15.80 -20.64
N ASP A 25 -3.61 15.50 -19.71
CA ASP A 25 -3.34 14.14 -19.28
C ASP A 25 -4.65 13.54 -18.75
N THR A 26 -5.24 12.65 -19.53
CA THR A 26 -6.39 11.87 -19.08
C THR A 26 -5.94 11.05 -17.86
N PRO A 27 -6.63 11.15 -16.71
CA PRO A 27 -6.29 10.35 -15.56
C PRO A 27 -6.20 8.86 -15.95
N PRO A 28 -5.21 8.11 -15.45
CA PRO A 28 -5.11 6.68 -15.77
C PRO A 28 -6.35 5.94 -15.26
N ASP A 29 -6.81 4.92 -16.01
CA ASP A 29 -7.87 4.03 -15.56
C ASP A 29 -7.36 3.19 -14.38
N GLY A 30 -8.05 3.26 -13.25
CA GLY A 30 -7.74 2.51 -12.03
C GLY A 30 -8.40 1.13 -11.97
N ASN A 31 -9.22 0.77 -12.98
CA ASN A 31 -9.84 -0.54 -13.06
C ASN A 31 -8.90 -1.52 -13.78
N ALA A 32 -8.46 -2.54 -13.09
CA ALA A 32 -7.62 -3.58 -13.68
C ALA A 32 -7.85 -4.92 -12.99
N THR A 33 -7.51 -5.99 -13.70
CA THR A 33 -7.56 -7.36 -13.17
C THR A 33 -6.28 -8.09 -13.57
N ILE A 34 -5.65 -8.71 -12.59
CA ILE A 34 -4.57 -9.68 -12.79
C ILE A 34 -4.99 -11.02 -12.21
N ARG A 35 -4.50 -12.11 -12.80
CA ARG A 35 -4.87 -13.46 -12.36
C ARG A 35 -3.78 -14.49 -12.62
N ARG A 36 -3.80 -15.56 -11.82
CA ARG A 36 -2.95 -16.73 -12.02
C ARG A 36 -3.62 -17.98 -11.47
N LYS A 37 -3.45 -19.09 -12.16
CA LYS A 37 -3.86 -20.42 -11.67
C LYS A 37 -3.11 -20.74 -10.37
N ALA A 38 -3.84 -21.22 -9.36
CA ALA A 38 -3.32 -21.66 -8.07
C ALA A 38 -4.04 -22.95 -7.64
N GLY A 39 -3.35 -24.09 -7.79
CA GLY A 39 -3.96 -25.41 -7.59
C GLY A 39 -5.06 -25.69 -8.62
N ASN A 40 -6.22 -26.10 -8.15
CA ASN A 40 -7.41 -26.36 -8.97
C ASN A 40 -8.28 -25.10 -9.22
N SER A 41 -7.83 -23.93 -8.76
CA SER A 41 -8.52 -22.66 -8.89
C SER A 41 -7.59 -21.59 -9.44
N GLU A 42 -8.01 -20.33 -9.34
CA GLU A 42 -7.16 -19.17 -9.65
C GLU A 42 -7.22 -18.13 -8.52
N ILE A 43 -6.14 -17.38 -8.36
CA ILE A 43 -6.14 -16.13 -7.62
C ILE A 43 -6.44 -15.02 -8.60
N VAL A 44 -7.42 -14.19 -8.27
CA VAL A 44 -7.80 -13.00 -9.03
C VAL A 44 -7.68 -11.78 -8.13
N ILE A 45 -6.95 -10.78 -8.59
CA ILE A 45 -6.80 -9.48 -7.91
C ILE A 45 -7.39 -8.41 -8.82
N THR A 46 -8.26 -7.55 -8.26
CA THR A 46 -8.84 -6.42 -8.98
C THR A 46 -8.60 -5.10 -8.27
N THR A 47 -8.41 -4.05 -9.07
CA THR A 47 -8.31 -2.66 -8.63
C THR A 47 -9.52 -1.87 -9.12
N THR A 48 -9.73 -0.66 -8.59
CA THR A 48 -10.86 0.17 -8.99
C THR A 48 -10.54 1.66 -8.96
N ASN A 49 -11.12 2.40 -9.90
CA ASN A 49 -11.09 3.87 -9.94
C ASN A 49 -11.62 4.49 -8.64
N ARG A 50 -12.64 3.87 -8.03
CA ARG A 50 -13.23 4.33 -6.77
C ARG A 50 -12.17 4.51 -5.68
N LEU A 51 -11.15 3.66 -5.65
CA LEU A 51 -10.10 3.60 -4.62
C LEU A 51 -8.72 4.02 -5.15
N ALA A 52 -8.68 4.90 -6.16
CA ALA A 52 -7.43 5.36 -6.79
C ALA A 52 -6.49 4.22 -7.22
N GLY A 53 -7.05 3.12 -7.75
CA GLY A 53 -6.27 1.96 -8.20
C GLY A 53 -5.77 1.04 -7.09
N ALA A 54 -6.22 1.22 -5.83
CA ALA A 54 -5.93 0.26 -4.77
C ALA A 54 -6.64 -1.07 -5.01
N ILE A 55 -6.07 -2.15 -4.45
CA ILE A 55 -6.63 -3.50 -4.57
C ILE A 55 -7.87 -3.60 -3.69
N HIS A 56 -9.02 -3.73 -4.32
CA HIS A 56 -10.30 -3.82 -3.62
C HIS A 56 -10.85 -5.24 -3.50
N SER A 57 -10.32 -6.18 -4.28
CA SER A 57 -10.76 -7.58 -4.23
C SER A 57 -9.56 -8.50 -4.47
N LEU A 58 -9.50 -9.57 -3.71
CA LEU A 58 -8.64 -10.71 -3.90
C LEU A 58 -9.49 -11.96 -3.68
N THR A 59 -9.67 -12.75 -4.73
CA THR A 59 -10.45 -13.99 -4.65
C THR A 59 -9.59 -15.22 -4.92
N TRP A 60 -9.90 -16.31 -4.25
CA TRP A 60 -9.41 -17.65 -4.52
C TRP A 60 -10.51 -18.67 -4.26
N ASN A 61 -10.71 -19.61 -5.18
CA ASN A 61 -11.75 -20.63 -5.10
C ASN A 61 -13.16 -20.05 -4.84
N GLY A 62 -13.48 -18.95 -5.53
CA GLY A 62 -14.76 -18.24 -5.40
C GLY A 62 -14.96 -17.47 -4.09
N LYS A 63 -13.98 -17.46 -3.18
CA LYS A 63 -14.02 -16.77 -1.91
C LYS A 63 -13.38 -15.39 -2.01
N GLU A 64 -14.05 -14.35 -1.52
CA GLU A 64 -13.47 -13.02 -1.35
C GLU A 64 -12.71 -12.93 -0.03
N PHE A 65 -11.49 -12.40 -0.09
CA PHE A 65 -10.60 -12.22 1.05
C PHE A 65 -10.54 -10.78 1.56
N ILE A 66 -11.03 -9.81 0.79
CA ILE A 66 -10.88 -8.38 1.11
C ILE A 66 -12.26 -7.77 1.37
N ASP A 67 -12.39 -7.07 2.48
CA ASP A 67 -13.48 -6.11 2.69
C ASP A 67 -13.04 -4.76 2.15
N SER A 68 -13.79 -4.21 1.20
CA SER A 68 -13.50 -2.90 0.59
C SER A 68 -14.73 -1.98 0.64
N PHE A 69 -15.48 -2.06 1.74
CA PHE A 69 -16.69 -1.27 1.89
C PHE A 69 -16.46 0.24 1.76
N ASP A 70 -15.43 0.76 2.40
CA ASP A 70 -15.06 2.18 2.38
C ASP A 70 -13.60 2.40 1.95
N HIS A 71 -13.13 3.66 1.94
CA HIS A 71 -11.77 4.03 1.53
C HIS A 71 -10.69 3.69 2.57
N GLY A 72 -11.07 3.20 3.74
CA GLY A 72 -10.14 2.74 4.78
C GLY A 72 -9.87 1.24 4.78
N ARG A 73 -10.63 0.45 3.99
CA ARG A 73 -10.64 -1.02 4.05
C ARG A 73 -10.31 -1.65 2.70
N GLN A 74 -9.09 -2.08 2.50
CA GLN A 74 -8.59 -2.73 1.27
C GLN A 74 -7.42 -3.66 1.59
N LEU A 75 -6.82 -4.22 0.55
CA LEU A 75 -5.43 -4.67 0.58
C LEU A 75 -4.56 -3.50 0.13
N GLN A 76 -4.12 -2.67 1.07
CA GLN A 76 -3.55 -1.34 0.83
C GLN A 76 -2.34 -1.04 1.70
N SER A 77 -1.76 0.13 1.45
CA SER A 77 -0.63 0.69 2.20
C SER A 77 -0.96 2.07 2.77
N ALA A 78 -0.37 2.39 3.93
CA ALA A 78 -0.48 3.68 4.58
C ALA A 78 0.82 4.04 5.30
N ALA A 79 1.07 5.32 5.52
CA ALA A 79 2.17 5.78 6.35
C ALA A 79 1.65 6.72 7.44
N SER A 80 2.41 6.88 8.52
CA SER A 80 2.07 7.80 9.62
C SER A 80 3.34 8.44 10.15
N PHE A 81 3.27 9.73 10.46
CA PHE A 81 4.43 10.51 10.89
C PHE A 81 4.12 11.33 12.13
N ASP A 82 5.16 11.60 12.94
CA ASP A 82 5.03 12.36 14.19
C ASP A 82 5.06 13.88 14.01
N CYS A 83 5.43 14.37 12.83
CA CYS A 83 5.67 15.81 12.56
C CYS A 83 6.62 16.48 13.56
N SER A 84 7.54 15.72 14.13
CA SER A 84 8.49 16.17 15.19
C SER A 84 7.83 16.83 16.39
N LEU A 85 6.55 16.58 16.61
CA LEU A 85 5.82 17.14 17.74
C LEU A 85 6.11 16.34 19.01
N PRO A 86 6.29 17.04 20.16
CA PRO A 86 6.45 16.37 21.44
C PRO A 86 5.16 15.67 21.86
N GLY A 87 5.30 14.59 22.65
CA GLY A 87 4.19 13.86 23.23
C GLY A 87 3.96 12.49 22.60
N GLU A 88 2.80 11.92 22.86
CA GLU A 88 2.44 10.60 22.37
C GLU A 88 2.14 10.63 20.87
N PHE A 89 2.78 9.73 20.13
CA PHE A 89 2.49 9.49 18.72
C PHE A 89 1.07 8.96 18.54
N TRP A 90 0.32 9.56 17.60
CA TRP A 90 -1.00 9.09 17.21
C TRP A 90 -1.07 9.00 15.67
N ALA A 91 -1.12 7.79 15.16
CA ALA A 91 -0.93 7.49 13.75
C ALA A 91 -1.82 8.31 12.81
N GLU A 92 -3.10 8.48 13.14
CA GLU A 92 -4.07 9.11 12.24
C GLU A 92 -3.91 10.64 12.09
N ARG A 93 -3.10 11.32 12.95
CA ARG A 93 -2.96 12.77 12.88
C ARG A 93 -2.25 13.26 11.61
N TYR A 94 -1.28 12.48 11.10
CA TYR A 94 -0.56 12.76 9.87
C TYR A 94 -0.33 11.43 9.14
N ASN A 95 -1.37 10.99 8.42
CA ASN A 95 -1.47 9.63 7.92
C ASN A 95 -1.84 9.60 6.43
N PRO A 96 -0.85 9.73 5.52
CA PRO A 96 -1.07 9.47 4.11
C PRO A 96 -1.53 8.02 3.87
N THR A 97 -2.63 7.85 3.12
CA THR A 97 -3.24 6.56 2.79
C THR A 97 -3.41 6.41 1.28
N GLU A 98 -3.29 5.17 0.79
CA GLU A 98 -3.33 4.88 -0.63
C GLU A 98 -4.71 5.14 -1.26
N ALA A 99 -5.75 4.65 -0.62
CA ALA A 99 -7.08 4.55 -1.24
C ALA A 99 -7.97 5.79 -1.06
N GLY A 100 -7.53 6.80 -0.30
CA GLY A 100 -8.30 7.99 -0.04
C GLY A 100 -8.46 8.30 1.45
N SER A 101 -9.29 9.28 1.79
CA SER A 101 -9.48 9.77 3.14
C SER A 101 -10.72 9.15 3.81
N ARG A 102 -10.80 9.31 5.14
CA ARG A 102 -12.00 8.96 5.91
C ARG A 102 -13.25 9.70 5.41
N SER A 103 -13.08 10.91 4.89
CA SER A 103 -14.17 11.71 4.35
C SER A 103 -14.78 11.15 3.07
N ASP A 104 -14.03 10.31 2.34
CA ASP A 104 -14.53 9.66 1.11
C ASP A 104 -15.57 8.58 1.45
N GLY A 105 -15.51 8.01 2.66
CA GLY A 105 -16.47 7.00 3.14
C GLY A 105 -16.57 5.82 2.18
N ALA A 106 -17.81 5.46 1.80
CA ALA A 106 -18.10 4.47 0.77
C ALA A 106 -18.39 5.12 -0.61
N GLY A 107 -17.98 6.38 -0.80
CA GLY A 107 -18.25 7.17 -2.00
C GLY A 107 -17.60 6.61 -3.27
N PRO A 108 -17.99 7.14 -4.44
CA PRO A 108 -17.54 6.64 -5.73
C PRO A 108 -16.16 7.14 -6.15
N THR A 109 -15.58 8.10 -5.45
CA THR A 109 -14.31 8.76 -5.80
C THR A 109 -13.37 8.85 -4.61
N ALA A 110 -12.08 8.77 -4.84
CA ALA A 110 -11.02 8.88 -3.84
C ALA A 110 -10.41 10.29 -3.78
N SER A 111 -10.05 10.74 -2.58
CA SER A 111 -9.19 11.92 -2.39
C SER A 111 -7.74 11.66 -2.80
N SER A 112 -7.27 10.41 -2.78
CA SER A 112 -5.98 10.00 -3.37
C SER A 112 -6.04 10.05 -4.88
N LYS A 113 -4.89 10.27 -5.54
CA LYS A 113 -4.81 10.41 -6.99
C LYS A 113 -3.93 9.33 -7.61
N LEU A 114 -4.53 8.45 -8.40
CA LEU A 114 -3.78 7.51 -9.23
C LEU A 114 -2.95 8.28 -10.26
N LEU A 115 -1.65 8.02 -10.33
CA LEU A 115 -0.73 8.64 -11.29
C LEU A 115 -0.40 7.69 -12.45
N SER A 116 -0.29 6.41 -12.16
CA SER A 116 -0.09 5.38 -13.18
C SER A 116 -0.61 4.03 -12.73
N LEU A 117 -1.10 3.23 -13.68
CA LEU A 117 -1.44 1.82 -13.48
C LEU A 117 -1.04 1.02 -14.72
N ARG A 118 -0.39 -0.11 -14.48
CA ARG A 118 -0.06 -1.09 -15.50
C ARG A 118 -0.41 -2.48 -14.98
N ALA A 119 -1.21 -3.22 -15.73
CA ALA A 119 -1.58 -4.59 -15.41
C ALA A 119 -1.36 -5.48 -16.63
N ALA A 120 -0.68 -6.60 -16.46
CA ALA A 120 -0.46 -7.57 -17.53
C ALA A 120 -0.28 -8.99 -16.94
N GLY A 121 -1.08 -9.94 -17.41
CA GLY A 121 -1.01 -11.32 -16.96
C GLY A 121 -1.26 -11.46 -15.45
N ASN A 122 -0.21 -11.75 -14.71
CA ASN A 122 -0.21 -11.90 -13.26
C ASN A 122 0.50 -10.75 -12.51
N GLU A 123 0.82 -9.65 -13.18
CA GLU A 123 1.55 -8.49 -12.61
C GLU A 123 0.72 -7.21 -12.65
N LEU A 124 0.80 -6.45 -11.56
CA LEU A 124 0.20 -5.13 -11.38
C LEU A 124 1.25 -4.16 -10.88
N GLN A 125 1.33 -2.98 -11.49
CA GLN A 125 2.13 -1.86 -11.03
C GLN A 125 1.24 -0.63 -10.91
N THR A 126 1.36 0.09 -9.78
CA THR A 126 0.64 1.36 -9.58
C THR A 126 1.57 2.39 -8.95
N THR A 127 1.30 3.67 -9.25
CA THR A 127 1.84 4.80 -8.49
C THR A 127 0.68 5.72 -8.14
N THR A 128 0.52 6.01 -6.86
CA THR A 128 -0.59 6.82 -6.33
C THR A 128 -0.04 7.94 -5.45
N ARG A 129 -0.53 9.15 -5.65
CA ARG A 129 -0.34 10.26 -4.72
C ARG A 129 -1.38 10.11 -3.61
N MET A 130 -0.90 9.96 -2.38
CA MET A 130 -1.70 9.59 -1.22
C MET A 130 -2.51 10.79 -0.69
N ALA A 131 -3.69 10.55 -0.19
CA ALA A 131 -4.43 11.53 0.60
C ALA A 131 -4.23 11.28 2.10
N PHE A 132 -4.35 12.32 2.91
CA PHE A 132 -4.38 12.15 4.36
C PHE A 132 -5.69 11.51 4.81
N TRP A 133 -5.59 10.57 5.75
CA TRP A 133 -6.76 9.89 6.32
C TRP A 133 -7.76 10.88 6.94
N LEU A 134 -7.27 11.84 7.73
CA LEU A 134 -8.07 12.93 8.26
C LEU A 134 -8.00 14.14 7.34
N ALA A 135 -9.16 14.73 7.02
CA ALA A 135 -9.20 16.03 6.37
C ALA A 135 -8.75 17.13 7.36
N PRO A 136 -8.25 18.30 6.86
CA PRO A 136 -7.94 19.43 7.70
C PRO A 136 -9.10 19.80 8.63
N GLY A 137 -8.79 20.02 9.92
CA GLY A 137 -9.77 20.34 10.94
C GLY A 137 -10.52 19.15 11.54
N GLN A 138 -10.37 17.94 11.00
CA GLN A 138 -10.88 16.73 11.62
C GLN A 138 -10.01 16.29 12.80
N ASN A 139 -10.54 15.36 13.61
CA ASN A 139 -9.78 14.74 14.70
C ASN A 139 -10.03 13.23 14.76
N SER A 140 -9.12 12.54 15.46
CA SER A 140 -9.26 11.14 15.86
C SER A 140 -9.01 11.03 17.36
N SER A 141 -9.98 10.50 18.08
CA SER A 141 -9.93 10.36 19.55
C SER A 141 -9.52 11.66 20.26
N GLY A 142 -10.09 12.79 19.83
CA GLY A 142 -9.80 14.11 20.38
C GLY A 142 -8.48 14.75 19.92
N ARG A 143 -7.67 14.06 19.09
CA ARG A 143 -6.40 14.53 18.57
C ARG A 143 -6.59 15.11 17.16
N PRO A 144 -6.31 16.41 16.93
CA PRO A 144 -6.56 17.06 15.64
C PRO A 144 -5.58 16.59 14.57
N ALA A 145 -6.06 16.58 13.31
CA ALA A 145 -5.22 16.43 12.13
C ALA A 145 -4.12 17.52 12.09
N LEU A 146 -2.96 17.15 11.55
CA LEU A 146 -1.80 18.05 11.42
C LEU A 146 -1.59 18.54 9.98
N ASN A 147 -2.27 17.94 9.02
CA ASN A 147 -2.21 18.33 7.62
C ASN A 147 -3.11 19.54 7.34
N GLU A 148 -2.65 20.40 6.42
CA GLU A 148 -3.36 21.60 5.98
C GLU A 148 -4.16 21.38 4.68
N LYS A 149 -3.92 20.28 3.97
CA LYS A 149 -4.59 19.89 2.73
C LYS A 149 -4.96 18.41 2.78
N ILE A 150 -5.95 17.99 1.99
CA ILE A 150 -6.38 16.59 1.93
C ILE A 150 -5.41 15.72 1.12
N LEU A 151 -5.00 16.19 -0.06
CA LEU A 151 -4.05 15.48 -0.92
C LEU A 151 -2.63 15.81 -0.48
N SER A 152 -1.88 14.78 -0.09
CA SER A 152 -0.48 14.93 0.34
C SER A 152 0.48 15.01 -0.85
N ASP A 153 1.77 15.24 -0.56
CA ASP A 153 2.84 15.10 -1.55
C ASP A 153 3.56 13.74 -1.44
N HIS A 154 3.12 12.87 -0.54
CA HIS A 154 3.59 11.51 -0.42
C HIS A 154 3.12 10.66 -1.60
N LEU A 155 4.01 9.79 -2.11
CA LEU A 155 3.69 8.82 -3.12
C LEU A 155 3.80 7.40 -2.56
N ILE A 156 3.01 6.49 -3.14
CA ILE A 156 3.18 5.06 -2.98
C ILE A 156 3.28 4.40 -4.36
N SER A 157 4.35 3.67 -4.59
CA SER A 157 4.51 2.81 -5.76
C SER A 157 4.42 1.36 -5.35
N LYS A 158 3.70 0.54 -6.12
CA LYS A 158 3.52 -0.89 -5.87
C LYS A 158 3.88 -1.73 -7.08
N HIS A 159 4.47 -2.89 -6.80
CA HIS A 159 4.59 -3.96 -7.77
C HIS A 159 4.10 -5.25 -7.12
N VAL A 160 3.02 -5.79 -7.64
CA VAL A 160 2.34 -6.99 -7.14
C VAL A 160 2.41 -8.07 -8.21
N ARG A 161 2.85 -9.28 -7.85
CA ARG A 161 2.93 -10.42 -8.75
C ARG A 161 2.34 -11.66 -8.10
N ILE A 162 1.34 -12.26 -8.73
CA ILE A 162 0.76 -13.52 -8.28
C ILE A 162 1.68 -14.66 -8.72
N GLY A 163 2.08 -15.51 -7.77
CA GLY A 163 3.06 -16.57 -7.94
C GLY A 163 4.48 -16.13 -7.63
N PHE A 164 5.16 -16.91 -6.80
CA PHE A 164 6.56 -16.72 -6.47
C PHE A 164 7.32 -18.03 -6.57
N GLN A 165 8.34 -18.09 -7.44
CA GLN A 165 9.06 -19.31 -7.79
C GLN A 165 8.05 -20.41 -8.24
N ASN A 166 8.04 -21.58 -7.58
CA ASN A 166 7.16 -22.70 -7.86
C ASN A 166 5.88 -22.70 -6.99
N HIS A 167 5.59 -21.59 -6.29
CA HIS A 167 4.43 -21.45 -5.42
C HIS A 167 3.42 -20.49 -6.05
N ASP A 168 2.38 -21.03 -6.66
CA ASP A 168 1.36 -20.25 -7.34
C ASP A 168 0.44 -19.49 -6.39
N ASN A 169 0.36 -19.92 -5.12
CA ASN A 169 -0.46 -19.34 -4.07
C ASN A 169 0.25 -18.27 -3.22
N ILE A 170 1.48 -17.89 -3.59
CA ILE A 170 2.24 -16.80 -2.96
C ILE A 170 2.19 -15.57 -3.87
N ILE A 171 1.81 -14.45 -3.31
CA ILE A 171 1.79 -13.14 -3.98
C ILE A 171 2.99 -12.35 -3.48
N GLU A 172 3.92 -12.00 -4.35
CA GLU A 172 4.99 -11.05 -4.04
C GLU A 172 4.44 -9.64 -4.11
N TYR A 173 4.66 -8.85 -3.04
CA TYR A 173 4.15 -7.50 -2.89
C TYR A 173 5.30 -6.57 -2.51
N LYS A 174 5.67 -5.68 -3.41
CA LYS A 174 6.68 -4.64 -3.17
C LYS A 174 6.02 -3.29 -3.13
N THR A 175 6.36 -2.51 -2.12
CA THR A 175 5.93 -1.12 -1.99
C THR A 175 7.13 -0.22 -1.85
N THR A 176 7.03 0.99 -2.39
CA THR A 176 8.00 2.06 -2.16
C THR A 176 7.21 3.31 -1.76
N PHE A 177 7.40 3.75 -0.53
CA PHE A 177 6.88 5.03 -0.07
C PHE A 177 7.88 6.12 -0.45
N THR A 178 7.40 7.24 -0.98
CA THR A 178 8.22 8.43 -1.18
C THR A 178 7.80 9.50 -0.19
N VAL A 179 8.72 9.87 0.71
CA VAL A 179 8.56 10.98 1.65
C VAL A 179 9.02 12.25 0.94
N PRO A 180 8.18 13.29 0.81
CA PRO A 180 8.51 14.50 0.09
C PRO A 180 9.55 15.35 0.85
N PRO A 181 10.30 16.22 0.17
CA PRO A 181 11.20 17.18 0.82
C PRO A 181 10.41 18.26 1.58
N GLY A 182 11.05 18.85 2.60
CA GLY A 182 10.50 19.97 3.38
C GLY A 182 9.67 19.57 4.58
N GLU A 183 9.32 18.32 4.76
CA GLU A 183 8.67 17.81 5.97
C GLU A 183 9.71 17.48 7.06
N GLN A 184 9.31 17.63 8.32
CA GLN A 184 10.16 17.35 9.47
C GLN A 184 9.49 16.28 10.35
N HIS A 185 10.12 15.12 10.43
CA HIS A 185 9.66 13.98 11.21
C HIS A 185 10.84 13.33 11.94
N THR A 186 10.64 12.85 13.16
CA THR A 186 11.62 12.04 13.89
C THR A 186 11.20 10.58 13.99
N TYR A 187 9.93 10.31 13.70
CA TYR A 187 9.36 8.97 13.66
C TYR A 187 8.42 8.80 12.46
N ALA A 188 8.57 7.69 11.77
CA ALA A 188 7.69 7.24 10.70
C ALA A 188 7.26 5.78 10.94
N GLN A 189 5.99 5.50 10.71
CA GLN A 189 5.40 4.16 10.69
C GLN A 189 4.85 3.91 9.30
N PHE A 190 5.36 2.86 8.63
CA PHE A 190 4.90 2.42 7.33
C PHE A 190 4.09 1.13 7.49
N GLU A 191 2.76 1.22 7.41
CA GLU A 191 1.91 0.05 7.19
C GLU A 191 2.12 -0.38 5.74
N ALA A 192 3.23 -1.10 5.51
CA ALA A 192 3.68 -1.45 4.17
C ALA A 192 2.65 -2.30 3.43
N LEU A 193 1.91 -3.13 4.18
CA LEU A 193 0.77 -3.85 3.68
C LEU A 193 -0.24 -4.10 4.79
N THR A 194 -1.50 -3.83 4.50
CA THR A 194 -2.64 -4.07 5.37
C THR A 194 -3.72 -4.82 4.62
N GLY A 195 -4.25 -5.88 5.20
CA GLY A 195 -5.40 -6.62 4.67
C GLY A 195 -6.60 -6.48 5.60
N TYR A 196 -7.66 -5.86 5.12
CA TYR A 196 -8.97 -5.90 5.76
C TYR A 196 -9.78 -7.04 5.17
N MET A 197 -10.28 -7.93 6.02
CA MET A 197 -10.93 -9.17 5.59
C MET A 197 -12.34 -9.27 6.18
N PRO A 198 -13.26 -9.97 5.50
CA PRO A 198 -14.58 -10.27 6.06
C PRO A 198 -14.51 -10.94 7.44
N ALA A 199 -15.49 -10.68 8.32
CA ALA A 199 -15.50 -11.17 9.71
C ALA A 199 -15.43 -12.69 9.87
N GLU A 200 -15.75 -13.44 8.82
CA GLU A 200 -15.66 -14.92 8.82
C GLU A 200 -14.25 -15.50 8.87
N PHE A 201 -13.22 -14.67 8.59
CA PHE A 201 -11.82 -15.02 8.83
C PHE A 201 -11.46 -14.83 10.31
N ASP A 202 -12.22 -15.44 11.19
CA ASP A 202 -12.32 -15.15 12.62
C ASP A 202 -11.36 -15.93 13.49
N THR A 203 -10.46 -16.73 12.92
CA THR A 203 -9.43 -17.45 13.66
C THR A 203 -8.04 -16.90 13.33
N PHE A 204 -7.31 -16.58 14.39
CA PHE A 204 -6.02 -15.87 14.32
C PHE A 204 -4.88 -16.80 14.73
N TRP A 205 -3.82 -16.78 13.93
CA TRP A 205 -2.65 -17.65 14.11
C TRP A 205 -1.37 -16.85 13.93
N THR A 206 -0.32 -17.27 14.61
CA THR A 206 1.04 -16.85 14.32
C THR A 206 1.85 -18.05 13.80
N PHE A 207 2.72 -17.79 12.82
CA PHE A 207 3.61 -18.79 12.28
C PHE A 207 4.91 -18.82 13.10
N GLN A 208 5.37 -20.03 13.44
CA GLN A 208 6.60 -20.28 14.16
C GLN A 208 7.69 -20.72 13.17
N PRO A 209 8.63 -19.86 12.75
CA PRO A 209 9.64 -20.19 11.75
C PRO A 209 10.50 -21.40 12.09
N GLU A 210 10.86 -21.55 13.36
CA GLU A 210 11.73 -22.61 13.86
C GLU A 210 11.12 -24.01 13.72
N THR A 211 9.81 -24.13 13.90
CA THR A 211 9.10 -25.42 13.88
C THR A 211 8.24 -25.61 12.63
N GLY A 212 8.00 -24.53 11.88
CA GLY A 212 7.07 -24.52 10.74
C GLY A 212 5.61 -24.71 11.15
N GLN A 213 5.25 -24.51 12.42
CA GLN A 213 3.91 -24.73 12.94
C GLN A 213 3.12 -23.42 13.09
N LEU A 214 1.80 -23.54 13.10
CA LEU A 214 0.90 -22.44 13.46
C LEU A 214 0.52 -22.57 14.93
N LYS A 215 0.56 -21.44 15.65
CA LYS A 215 0.09 -21.32 17.03
C LYS A 215 -1.10 -20.37 17.06
N PRO A 216 -2.24 -20.75 17.68
CA PRO A 216 -3.37 -19.85 17.83
C PRO A 216 -2.99 -18.65 18.72
N ILE A 217 -3.55 -17.49 18.38
CA ILE A 217 -3.43 -16.25 19.15
C ILE A 217 -4.79 -15.60 19.30
N ASP A 218 -4.90 -14.62 20.20
CA ASP A 218 -6.12 -13.82 20.35
C ASP A 218 -6.36 -12.91 19.12
N ASP A 219 -7.52 -12.29 19.06
CA ASP A 219 -7.98 -11.44 17.94
C ASP A 219 -7.56 -9.96 18.07
N GLY A 220 -6.71 -9.66 19.03
CA GLY A 220 -6.14 -8.33 19.27
C GLY A 220 -7.10 -7.34 19.96
N PRO A 221 -6.85 -6.04 19.85
CA PRO A 221 -5.77 -5.42 19.07
C PRO A 221 -4.39 -5.77 19.62
N GLY A 222 -3.46 -6.06 18.71
CA GLY A 222 -2.08 -6.37 19.09
C GLY A 222 -1.13 -6.49 17.91
N GLU A 223 0.15 -6.40 18.21
CA GLU A 223 1.25 -6.54 17.25
C GLU A 223 2.30 -7.51 17.79
N GLN A 224 2.95 -8.25 16.91
CA GLN A 224 3.97 -9.23 17.23
C GLN A 224 5.07 -9.29 16.17
N GLN A 225 6.18 -9.93 16.51
CA GLN A 225 7.35 -10.09 15.63
C GLN A 225 7.17 -11.22 14.58
N LEU A 226 6.30 -12.18 14.85
CA LEU A 226 6.10 -13.34 14.01
C LEU A 226 4.93 -13.15 13.04
N PRO A 227 4.98 -13.74 11.84
CA PRO A 227 3.94 -13.63 10.82
C PRO A 227 2.55 -13.99 11.34
N VAL A 228 1.56 -13.25 10.89
CA VAL A 228 0.15 -13.44 11.24
C VAL A 228 -0.61 -14.09 10.09
N ILE A 229 -1.55 -14.97 10.45
CA ILE A 229 -2.46 -15.62 9.54
C ILE A 229 -3.88 -15.50 10.10
N LEU A 230 -4.82 -15.10 9.25
CA LEU A 230 -6.24 -15.13 9.54
C LEU A 230 -6.90 -16.19 8.67
N SER A 231 -7.78 -16.99 9.27
CA SER A 231 -8.48 -18.04 8.53
C SER A 231 -9.95 -18.17 8.96
N THR A 232 -10.75 -18.78 8.10
CA THR A 232 -12.07 -19.27 8.49
C THR A 232 -11.92 -20.37 9.55
N LYS A 233 -12.95 -20.57 10.36
CA LYS A 233 -12.95 -21.53 11.47
C LYS A 233 -12.62 -22.97 11.01
N ASP A 234 -13.14 -23.37 9.86
CA ASP A 234 -12.87 -24.69 9.25
C ASP A 234 -11.51 -24.78 8.56
N GLY A 235 -10.77 -23.67 8.44
CA GLY A 235 -9.46 -23.60 7.81
C GLY A 235 -9.45 -23.76 6.30
N LYS A 236 -10.62 -23.73 5.64
CA LYS A 236 -10.70 -23.86 4.18
C LYS A 236 -10.18 -22.65 3.44
N TYR A 237 -10.22 -21.49 4.08
CA TYR A 237 -9.73 -20.23 3.53
C TYR A 237 -8.84 -19.53 4.56
N ALA A 238 -7.68 -19.10 4.13
CA ALA A 238 -6.70 -18.41 4.96
C ALA A 238 -5.85 -17.45 4.13
N MET A 239 -5.42 -16.37 4.77
CA MET A 239 -4.43 -15.44 4.25
C MET A 239 -3.39 -15.18 5.34
N GLY A 240 -2.10 -15.19 4.95
CA GLY A 240 -0.99 -14.86 5.82
C GLY A 240 -0.02 -13.91 5.16
N VAL A 241 0.68 -13.13 5.96
CA VAL A 241 1.70 -12.17 5.49
C VAL A 241 3.05 -12.47 6.10
N TYR A 242 4.10 -12.30 5.30
CA TYR A 242 5.50 -12.48 5.69
C TYR A 242 6.39 -11.44 5.01
N SER A 243 7.34 -10.87 5.74
CA SER A 243 8.42 -10.07 5.20
C SER A 243 9.78 -10.60 5.67
N PRO A 244 10.67 -11.04 4.76
CA PRO A 244 11.98 -11.55 5.14
C PRO A 244 13.01 -10.45 5.35
N GLU A 245 12.76 -9.27 4.84
CA GLU A 245 13.73 -8.20 4.70
C GLU A 245 13.28 -6.92 5.41
N GLN A 246 14.26 -6.18 5.88
CA GLN A 246 14.09 -4.84 6.43
C GLN A 246 15.06 -3.90 5.69
N PRO A 247 14.66 -3.37 4.51
CA PRO A 247 15.59 -2.72 3.59
C PRO A 247 16.02 -1.30 4.01
N SER A 248 15.32 -0.67 4.95
CA SER A 248 15.60 0.72 5.35
C SER A 248 16.56 0.80 6.53
N PRO A 249 17.66 1.59 6.45
CA PRO A 249 18.57 1.80 7.58
C PRO A 249 17.88 2.46 8.80
N GLY A 250 18.32 2.11 10.00
CA GLY A 250 17.79 2.66 11.26
C GLY A 250 16.38 2.19 11.63
N PHE A 251 15.95 1.15 11.05
CA PHE A 251 14.63 0.61 11.03
C PHE A 251 14.39 -0.42 12.17
N GLU A 252 13.19 -0.46 12.71
CA GLU A 252 12.77 -1.44 13.72
C GLU A 252 12.32 -2.74 13.04
N HIS A 253 12.22 -3.83 13.80
CA HIS A 253 11.72 -5.10 13.29
C HIS A 253 10.31 -4.99 12.73
N ALA A 254 10.03 -5.81 11.72
CA ALA A 254 8.68 -5.89 11.17
C ALA A 254 7.68 -6.26 12.25
N GLY A 255 6.62 -5.47 12.37
CA GLY A 255 5.50 -5.73 13.23
C GLY A 255 4.36 -6.37 12.43
N TYR A 256 3.77 -7.43 12.95
CA TYR A 256 2.58 -8.05 12.38
C TYR A 256 1.40 -7.82 13.31
N GLY A 257 0.53 -6.88 12.94
CA GLY A 257 -0.64 -6.54 13.74
C GLY A 257 -1.85 -7.40 13.40
N ARG A 258 -2.76 -7.53 14.37
CA ARG A 258 -4.04 -8.19 14.23
C ARG A 258 -5.13 -7.44 14.97
N PHE A 259 -6.31 -7.37 14.38
CA PHE A 259 -7.41 -6.58 14.92
C PHE A 259 -8.76 -7.20 14.54
N ARG A 260 -9.73 -7.09 15.42
CA ARG A 260 -11.13 -7.36 15.14
C ARG A 260 -11.96 -6.10 15.36
N PHE A 261 -12.85 -5.80 14.42
CA PHE A 261 -13.79 -4.68 14.48
C PHE A 261 -15.23 -5.22 14.39
N PRO A 262 -15.84 -5.64 15.52
CA PRO A 262 -17.14 -6.32 15.51
C PRO A 262 -18.26 -5.46 14.89
N ALA A 263 -18.31 -4.17 15.22
CA ALA A 263 -19.31 -3.25 14.69
C ALA A 263 -19.24 -3.08 13.17
N ALA A 264 -18.04 -3.15 12.59
CA ALA A 264 -17.82 -3.08 11.16
C ALA A 264 -17.86 -4.44 10.46
N LYS A 265 -17.99 -5.55 11.21
CA LYS A 265 -17.94 -6.93 10.71
C LYS A 265 -16.68 -7.22 9.90
N VAL A 266 -15.55 -6.76 10.39
CA VAL A 266 -14.25 -6.82 9.71
C VAL A 266 -13.18 -7.31 10.67
N VAL A 267 -12.21 -8.05 10.15
CA VAL A 267 -10.93 -8.36 10.78
C VAL A 267 -9.80 -7.76 9.95
N LYS A 268 -8.65 -7.48 10.59
CA LYS A 268 -7.52 -6.81 9.94
C LYS A 268 -6.22 -7.47 10.38
N TRP A 269 -5.31 -7.61 9.46
CA TRP A 269 -3.89 -7.77 9.73
C TRP A 269 -3.09 -6.65 9.06
N ASN A 270 -1.90 -6.35 9.57
CA ASN A 270 -0.94 -5.49 8.88
C ASN A 270 0.50 -6.00 9.04
N CYS A 271 1.37 -5.55 8.15
CA CYS A 271 2.82 -5.67 8.21
C CYS A 271 3.40 -4.27 8.27
N VAL A 272 4.04 -3.91 9.40
CA VAL A 272 4.40 -2.54 9.76
C VAL A 272 5.89 -2.42 9.98
N PHE A 273 6.48 -1.41 9.37
CA PHE A 273 7.88 -1.04 9.53
C PHE A 273 7.98 0.35 10.15
N ARG A 274 9.01 0.58 10.96
CA ARG A 274 9.19 1.84 11.68
C ARG A 274 10.59 2.37 11.51
N VAL A 275 10.70 3.68 11.36
CA VAL A 275 11.97 4.40 11.31
C VAL A 275 11.98 5.44 12.43
N ARG A 276 13.03 5.43 13.24
CA ARG A 276 13.28 6.46 14.27
C ARG A 276 14.62 7.12 13.96
N ASN A 277 14.61 8.43 13.82
CA ASN A 277 15.83 9.19 13.63
C ASN A 277 15.68 10.58 14.28
N LYS A 278 16.39 10.80 15.38
CA LYS A 278 16.35 12.09 16.12
C LYS A 278 16.86 13.27 15.30
N GLN A 279 17.67 13.03 14.28
CA GLN A 279 18.17 14.04 13.34
C GLN A 279 17.19 14.37 12.23
N GLY A 280 16.09 13.64 12.15
CA GLY A 280 15.06 13.74 11.11
C GLY A 280 14.98 12.54 10.19
N ILE A 281 13.76 12.21 9.75
CA ILE A 281 13.49 11.21 8.73
C ILE A 281 13.83 11.84 7.36
N PRO A 282 14.80 11.32 6.61
CA PRO A 282 15.16 11.89 5.32
C PRO A 282 13.99 11.84 4.32
N ALA A 283 13.86 12.86 3.48
CA ALA A 283 13.07 12.76 2.26
C ALA A 283 13.69 11.69 1.33
N GLY A 284 12.84 11.00 0.56
CA GLY A 284 13.31 9.96 -0.35
C GLY A 284 12.45 8.70 -0.31
N GLU A 285 13.01 7.61 -0.80
CA GLU A 285 12.32 6.35 -1.00
C GLU A 285 12.56 5.37 0.14
N TYR A 286 11.48 4.70 0.58
CA TYR A 286 11.46 3.66 1.61
C TYR A 286 10.83 2.39 1.02
N PRO A 287 11.65 1.49 0.44
CA PRO A 287 11.17 0.27 -0.18
C PRO A 287 10.97 -0.84 0.85
N TYR A 288 9.89 -1.62 0.69
CA TYR A 288 9.56 -2.78 1.50
C TYR A 288 9.08 -3.93 0.61
N ARG A 289 9.38 -5.16 1.04
CA ARG A 289 9.00 -6.37 0.34
C ARG A 289 8.25 -7.31 1.26
N MET A 290 7.07 -7.70 0.85
CA MET A 290 6.21 -8.64 1.58
C MET A 290 5.78 -9.77 0.64
N PHE A 291 5.34 -10.86 1.26
CA PHE A 291 4.68 -11.97 0.60
C PHE A 291 3.35 -12.25 1.28
N VAL A 292 2.30 -12.39 0.47
CA VAL A 292 0.98 -12.80 0.93
C VAL A 292 0.72 -14.20 0.43
N ALA A 293 0.44 -15.12 1.34
CA ALA A 293 0.04 -16.48 1.00
C ALA A 293 -1.48 -16.62 1.14
N VAL A 294 -2.12 -17.25 0.15
CA VAL A 294 -3.58 -17.45 0.07
C VAL A 294 -3.87 -18.92 -0.19
N GLY A 295 -4.90 -19.48 0.42
CA GLY A 295 -5.28 -20.88 0.24
C GLY A 295 -6.04 -21.43 1.43
N THR A 296 -5.96 -22.74 1.66
CA THR A 296 -6.34 -23.33 2.93
C THR A 296 -5.32 -22.92 4.02
N ARG A 297 -5.66 -23.07 5.28
CA ARG A 297 -4.73 -22.79 6.38
C ARG A 297 -3.45 -23.61 6.25
N GLU A 298 -3.54 -24.83 5.78
CA GLU A 298 -2.36 -25.68 5.54
C GLU A 298 -1.54 -25.20 4.34
N ASP A 299 -2.16 -24.78 3.23
CA ASP A 299 -1.46 -24.20 2.08
C ASP A 299 -0.68 -22.96 2.47
N VAL A 300 -1.30 -22.07 3.28
CA VAL A 300 -0.64 -20.87 3.80
C VAL A 300 0.52 -21.23 4.71
N ARG A 301 0.37 -22.21 5.60
CA ARG A 301 1.46 -22.71 6.45
C ARG A 301 2.64 -23.21 5.61
N GLN A 302 2.39 -24.05 4.59
CA GLN A 302 3.43 -24.56 3.71
C GLN A 302 4.13 -23.47 2.91
N ALA A 303 3.37 -22.47 2.43
CA ALA A 303 3.92 -21.31 1.76
C ALA A 303 4.88 -20.52 2.67
N LEU A 304 4.51 -20.31 3.93
CA LEU A 304 5.38 -19.63 4.90
C LEU A 304 6.64 -20.44 5.22
N VAL A 305 6.54 -21.78 5.35
CA VAL A 305 7.72 -22.67 5.47
C VAL A 305 8.66 -22.49 4.28
N ALA A 306 8.13 -22.46 3.06
CA ALA A 306 8.94 -22.29 1.86
C ALA A 306 9.61 -20.92 1.81
N LEU A 307 8.91 -19.85 2.20
CA LEU A 307 9.46 -18.49 2.27
C LEU A 307 10.59 -18.38 3.28
N VAL A 308 10.39 -18.89 4.50
CA VAL A 308 11.44 -18.86 5.56
C VAL A 308 12.67 -19.67 5.18
N LYS A 309 12.50 -20.78 4.46
CA LYS A 309 13.66 -21.57 3.96
C LYS A 309 14.40 -20.86 2.83
N LYS A 310 13.74 -19.95 2.12
CA LYS A 310 14.31 -19.23 0.99
C LYS A 310 15.14 -18.04 1.45
N PHE A 311 14.73 -17.38 2.53
CA PHE A 311 15.34 -16.16 3.06
C PHE A 311 15.94 -16.35 4.46
#